data_18750556a286838fc1cf497e912dfbfe
#
_entry.id   18750556a286838fc1cf497e912dfbfe
#
_cell.length_a   1.000
_cell.length_b   1.000
_cell.length_c   1.000
_cell.angle_alpha   90.00
_cell.angle_beta   90.00
_cell.angle_gamma   90.00
#
_symmetry.space_group_name_H-M   'P 1'
#
loop_
_entity.id
_entity.type
_entity.pdbx_description
1 polymer ?
#
loop_
_entity_poly.entity_id
_entity_poly.type
_entity_poly.pdbx_seq_one_letter_code
_entity_poly.pdbx_strand_id
1 'polypeptide(L)'
;NGIVWGIAWGSFGKNEKCLKFYLKGLRKAVKYVILIVYGNWPYPRKIKRTEKTMSIVFDENKRVFKLDTEKSSYAFHITDSRNLLHLYYGGYIPETDITHMLRIPNDEPFVPAVHDAMGPHSFDCAPIEFPTSGVADFREPAMQVMDINGMSACECYYKDYRISNGKPKLKGLPATYAADDEAQTLEVFCYDPHSGLDITLMYSVFPKFDVITRSVKVENNGLAAIDLRRIISMSLDLDRMDYDMITLHGTWARERHVQRFPVRFGKQSIDSNRGATSHAHNNFFALCDHTATEDFGEAYGFALVYSGSFLGMVEVGQYEK
;
A
#
# COMPACT_ATOMS: atom_id res chain seq x y z
N ASN A 1 -7.86 -9.84 -3.24
CA ASN A 1 -7.58 -9.56 -1.82
C ASN A 1 -6.84 -8.24 -1.74
N GLY A 2 -7.54 -7.15 -1.35
CA GLY A 2 -6.93 -5.86 -1.11
C GLY A 2 -6.49 -5.75 0.35
N ILE A 3 -5.22 -5.43 0.59
CA ILE A 3 -4.70 -5.09 1.91
C ILE A 3 -4.58 -3.58 1.99
N VAL A 4 -5.31 -2.98 2.91
CA VAL A 4 -5.41 -1.54 3.01
C VAL A 4 -4.97 -1.10 4.41
N TRP A 5 -3.96 -0.23 4.48
CA TRP A 5 -3.48 0.35 5.73
C TRP A 5 -3.68 1.86 5.75
N GLY A 6 -4.37 2.33 6.76
CA GLY A 6 -4.54 3.76 6.89
C GLY A 6 -5.06 4.24 8.24
N ILE A 7 -5.19 5.54 8.34
CA ILE A 7 -5.88 6.19 9.45
C ILE A 7 -7.25 6.62 8.93
N ALA A 8 -8.31 6.02 9.48
CA ALA A 8 -9.65 6.55 9.35
C ALA A 8 -9.81 7.70 10.36
N TRP A 9 -10.23 8.86 9.91
CA TRP A 9 -10.69 9.92 10.80
C TRP A 9 -12.12 9.60 11.20
N GLY A 10 -12.32 9.17 12.43
CA GLY A 10 -13.67 9.08 13.00
C GLY A 10 -14.28 10.47 13.09
N SER A 11 -15.55 10.63 12.70
CA SER A 11 -16.31 11.84 12.96
C SER A 11 -16.46 12.03 14.45
N PHE A 12 -15.71 12.92 15.06
CA PHE A 12 -15.91 13.35 16.42
C PHE A 12 -17.18 14.19 16.48
N GLY A 13 -18.13 13.74 17.33
CA GLY A 13 -19.36 14.47 17.61
C GLY A 13 -19.10 15.90 18.08
N LYS A 14 -19.94 16.79 17.64
CA LYS A 14 -20.20 18.18 18.00
C LYS A 14 -19.41 18.75 19.22
N ASN A 15 -18.13 19.01 19.04
CA ASN A 15 -17.40 19.98 19.80
C ASN A 15 -16.52 20.79 18.86
N GLU A 16 -16.98 21.99 18.54
CA GLU A 16 -16.45 22.89 17.49
C GLU A 16 -15.02 23.41 17.71
N LYS A 17 -14.25 22.85 18.59
CA LYS A 17 -12.87 23.27 18.88
C LYS A 17 -11.79 22.23 18.60
N CYS A 18 -12.13 21.02 18.15
CA CYS A 18 -11.13 20.03 17.76
C CYS A 18 -10.82 20.12 16.27
N LEU A 19 -9.75 20.82 15.99
CA LEU A 19 -8.88 20.73 14.80
C LEU A 19 -9.60 20.51 13.46
N LYS A 20 -10.27 21.51 12.94
CA LYS A 20 -10.36 21.73 11.50
C LYS A 20 -8.93 21.97 11.00
N PHE A 21 -8.22 20.92 10.62
CA PHE A 21 -7.02 21.04 9.81
C PHE A 21 -7.43 21.53 8.43
N TYR A 22 -7.69 22.83 8.33
CA TYR A 22 -7.71 23.51 7.07
C TYR A 22 -6.29 23.40 6.49
N LEU A 23 -6.15 22.72 5.35
CA LEU A 23 -4.89 22.67 4.59
C LEU A 23 -4.39 24.07 4.15
N LYS A 24 -4.99 25.16 4.61
CA LYS A 24 -4.46 26.52 4.44
C LYS A 24 -3.14 26.76 5.15
N GLY A 25 -2.73 25.89 6.12
CA GLY A 25 -1.48 26.00 6.86
C GLY A 25 -0.53 24.82 6.74
N LEU A 26 -0.99 23.64 6.31
CA LEU A 26 -0.17 22.45 6.16
C LEU A 26 -0.22 21.96 4.69
N ARG A 27 0.74 22.43 3.90
CA ARG A 27 0.88 22.04 2.48
C ARG A 27 1.33 20.58 2.27
N LYS A 28 1.52 19.79 3.32
CA LYS A 28 2.11 18.43 3.23
C LYS A 28 1.58 17.47 4.29
N ALA A 29 1.07 16.31 3.87
CA ALA A 29 0.76 15.17 4.75
C ALA A 29 1.57 13.93 4.32
N VAL A 30 2.16 13.20 5.28
CA VAL A 30 3.02 12.03 5.03
C VAL A 30 2.70 10.90 5.99
N LYS A 31 2.62 9.64 5.52
CA LYS A 31 2.29 8.44 6.33
C LYS A 31 3.05 7.19 5.90
N TYR A 32 3.20 6.20 6.78
CA TYR A 32 4.13 5.07 6.65
C TYR A 32 3.58 3.70 6.97
N VAL A 33 4.03 2.67 6.24
CA VAL A 33 3.86 1.24 6.55
C VAL A 33 5.17 0.50 6.29
N ILE A 34 5.43 -0.57 7.04
CA ILE A 34 6.48 -1.55 6.76
C ILE A 34 5.82 -2.83 6.24
N LEU A 35 6.26 -3.31 5.09
CA LEU A 35 5.97 -4.62 4.56
C LEU A 35 7.11 -5.56 4.92
N ILE A 36 6.81 -6.67 5.56
CA ILE A 36 7.76 -7.72 5.89
C ILE A 36 7.24 -9.02 5.30
N VAL A 37 8.04 -9.69 4.48
CA VAL A 37 7.74 -11.05 4.02
C VAL A 37 8.60 -12.02 4.80
N TYR A 38 7.95 -12.99 5.44
CA TYR A 38 8.59 -14.16 5.99
C TYR A 38 8.19 -15.37 5.15
N GLY A 39 9.12 -15.95 4.41
CA GLY A 39 8.91 -17.18 3.69
C GLY A 39 10.10 -18.11 3.87
N ASN A 40 9.86 -19.34 4.35
CA ASN A 40 10.81 -20.43 4.20
C ASN A 40 10.49 -21.13 2.87
N TRP A 41 10.99 -20.55 1.77
CA TRP A 41 10.84 -21.12 0.44
C TRP A 41 11.55 -22.47 0.37
N PRO A 42 10.93 -23.54 -0.16
CA PRO A 42 11.53 -24.88 -0.17
C PRO A 42 12.77 -25.04 -1.06
N TYR A 43 13.21 -23.98 -1.72
CA TYR A 43 14.43 -23.97 -2.53
C TYR A 43 15.36 -22.82 -2.14
N PRO A 44 16.33 -23.06 -1.25
CA PRO A 44 17.43 -22.10 -1.08
C PRO A 44 18.39 -22.26 -2.26
N ARG A 45 18.05 -21.74 -3.44
CA ARG A 45 19.11 -21.40 -4.38
C ARG A 45 19.86 -20.22 -3.78
N LYS A 46 21.03 -20.50 -3.21
CA LYS A 46 22.07 -19.49 -2.96
C LYS A 46 22.46 -18.92 -4.33
N ILE A 47 21.68 -17.97 -4.82
CA ILE A 47 22.10 -17.14 -5.94
C ILE A 47 23.21 -16.27 -5.36
N LYS A 48 24.44 -16.60 -5.68
CA LYS A 48 25.60 -15.74 -5.41
C LYS A 48 25.37 -14.49 -6.27
N ARG A 49 24.80 -13.45 -5.68
CA ARG A 49 24.88 -12.11 -6.28
C ARG A 49 26.35 -11.71 -6.29
N THR A 50 26.98 -11.78 -7.44
CA THR A 50 28.42 -11.48 -7.65
C THR A 50 28.71 -10.01 -7.84
N GLU A 51 27.68 -9.14 -7.88
CA GLU A 51 27.83 -7.68 -7.99
C GLU A 51 26.75 -7.00 -7.15
N LYS A 52 27.00 -5.74 -6.73
CA LYS A 52 26.08 -4.86 -6.02
C LYS A 52 24.89 -4.55 -6.94
N THR A 53 23.98 -5.52 -7.09
CA THR A 53 22.79 -5.40 -7.95
C THR A 53 21.88 -4.35 -7.33
N MET A 54 21.42 -3.40 -8.13
CA MET A 54 20.44 -2.40 -7.71
C MET A 54 19.18 -3.12 -7.23
N SER A 55 18.67 -2.71 -6.08
CA SER A 55 17.43 -3.29 -5.50
C SER A 55 16.18 -2.80 -6.21
N ILE A 56 16.27 -1.68 -6.92
CA ILE A 56 15.16 -1.07 -7.65
C ILE A 56 15.57 -0.90 -9.10
N VAL A 57 14.76 -1.45 -10.00
CA VAL A 57 14.95 -1.38 -11.45
C VAL A 57 13.66 -0.86 -12.09
N PHE A 58 13.80 0.02 -13.07
CA PHE A 58 12.73 0.41 -13.97
C PHE A 58 13.03 -0.09 -15.39
N ASP A 59 12.16 -0.94 -15.91
CA ASP A 59 12.20 -1.35 -17.32
C ASP A 59 11.37 -0.34 -18.13
N GLU A 60 12.06 0.54 -18.86
CA GLU A 60 11.43 1.58 -19.67
C GLU A 60 10.58 1.02 -20.81
N ASN A 61 11.00 -0.09 -21.43
CA ASN A 61 10.29 -0.68 -22.56
C ASN A 61 8.98 -1.32 -22.12
N LYS A 62 8.99 -1.95 -20.95
CA LYS A 62 7.83 -2.65 -20.36
C LYS A 62 7.08 -1.78 -19.35
N ARG A 63 7.63 -0.62 -18.99
CA ARG A 63 7.08 0.32 -18.01
C ARG A 63 6.79 -0.35 -16.67
N VAL A 64 7.73 -1.19 -16.22
CA VAL A 64 7.62 -1.96 -14.97
C VAL A 64 8.66 -1.47 -13.97
N PHE A 65 8.20 -1.13 -12.78
CA PHE A 65 9.05 -1.00 -11.62
C PHE A 65 9.17 -2.35 -10.92
N LYS A 66 10.40 -2.77 -10.65
CA LYS A 66 10.70 -3.98 -9.90
C LYS A 66 11.62 -3.65 -8.72
N LEU A 67 11.19 -4.08 -7.55
CA LEU A 67 11.84 -3.82 -6.26
C LEU A 67 12.21 -5.15 -5.63
N ASP A 68 13.50 -5.41 -5.49
CA ASP A 68 14.02 -6.69 -5.02
C ASP A 68 14.68 -6.59 -3.67
N THR A 69 14.34 -7.50 -2.78
CA THR A 69 15.13 -7.85 -1.60
C THR A 69 16.01 -9.07 -1.90
N GLU A 70 16.68 -9.62 -0.89
CA GLU A 70 17.42 -10.88 -1.06
C GLU A 70 16.51 -12.08 -1.29
N LYS A 71 15.23 -12.01 -0.85
CA LYS A 71 14.30 -13.15 -0.84
C LYS A 71 13.00 -12.88 -1.56
N SER A 72 12.63 -11.63 -1.78
CA SER A 72 11.34 -11.27 -2.37
C SER A 72 11.46 -10.25 -3.49
N SER A 73 10.44 -10.22 -4.35
CA SER A 73 10.25 -9.23 -5.40
C SER A 73 8.89 -8.57 -5.25
N TYR A 74 8.84 -7.28 -5.46
CA TYR A 74 7.63 -6.47 -5.57
C TYR A 74 7.63 -5.74 -6.90
N ALA A 75 6.53 -5.75 -7.63
CA ALA A 75 6.49 -5.08 -8.92
C ALA A 75 5.12 -4.49 -9.25
N PHE A 76 5.14 -3.41 -10.02
CA PHE A 76 3.96 -2.77 -10.57
C PHE A 76 4.25 -2.15 -11.94
N HIS A 77 3.19 -1.96 -12.72
CA HIS A 77 3.22 -1.54 -14.12
C HIS A 77 2.56 -0.16 -14.28
N ILE A 78 3.08 0.64 -15.22
CA ILE A 78 2.46 1.88 -15.66
C ILE A 78 1.70 1.62 -16.96
N THR A 79 0.38 1.76 -16.96
CA THR A 79 -0.46 1.62 -18.16
C THR A 79 -0.28 2.78 -19.15
N ASP A 80 -0.79 2.64 -20.36
CA ASP A 80 -0.80 3.74 -21.35
C ASP A 80 -1.66 4.92 -20.87
N SER A 81 -2.71 4.66 -20.12
CA SER A 81 -3.54 5.65 -19.44
C SER A 81 -2.87 6.27 -18.20
N ARG A 82 -1.63 5.90 -17.90
CA ARG A 82 -0.81 6.38 -16.76
C ARG A 82 -1.32 5.95 -15.39
N ASN A 83 -2.12 4.90 -15.31
CA ASN A 83 -2.46 4.28 -14.05
C ASN A 83 -1.35 3.32 -13.60
N LEU A 84 -1.25 3.10 -12.29
CA LEU A 84 -0.31 2.16 -11.69
C LEU A 84 -1.06 0.90 -11.31
N LEU A 85 -0.68 -0.24 -11.89
CA LEU A 85 -1.28 -1.54 -11.60
C LEU A 85 -0.26 -2.46 -10.94
N HIS A 86 -0.65 -3.07 -9.83
CA HIS A 86 0.16 -4.07 -9.13
C HIS A 86 0.33 -5.31 -9.99
N LEU A 87 1.55 -5.86 -10.03
CA LEU A 87 1.86 -7.08 -10.77
C LEU A 87 2.13 -8.26 -9.85
N TYR A 88 2.96 -8.05 -8.84
CA TYR A 88 3.48 -9.15 -8.04
C TYR A 88 4.03 -8.68 -6.69
N TYR A 89 3.81 -9.48 -5.65
CA TYR A 89 4.56 -9.45 -4.42
C TYR A 89 4.68 -10.86 -3.86
N GLY A 90 5.91 -11.36 -3.71
CA GLY A 90 6.16 -12.72 -3.26
C GLY A 90 7.64 -13.08 -3.31
N GLY A 91 7.97 -14.37 -3.44
CA GLY A 91 9.35 -14.83 -3.54
C GLY A 91 10.11 -14.20 -4.69
N TYR A 92 11.43 -14.14 -4.54
CA TYR A 92 12.30 -13.48 -5.52
C TYR A 92 12.16 -14.08 -6.93
N ILE A 93 11.94 -13.21 -7.90
CA ILE A 93 11.88 -13.51 -9.34
C ILE A 93 13.07 -12.81 -10.02
N PRO A 94 13.94 -13.53 -10.77
CA PRO A 94 15.09 -12.91 -11.42
C PRO A 94 14.72 -12.10 -12.67
N GLU A 95 13.61 -12.44 -13.35
CA GLU A 95 13.16 -11.76 -14.56
C GLU A 95 12.67 -10.34 -14.24
N THR A 96 12.94 -9.39 -15.16
CA THR A 96 12.42 -8.02 -15.07
C THR A 96 11.10 -7.86 -15.80
N ASP A 97 10.91 -8.56 -16.92
CA ASP A 97 9.64 -8.59 -17.64
C ASP A 97 8.68 -9.61 -17.04
N ILE A 98 7.84 -9.14 -16.15
CA ILE A 98 6.78 -9.92 -15.52
C ILE A 98 5.39 -9.38 -15.83
N THR A 99 5.23 -8.65 -16.93
CA THR A 99 3.94 -8.08 -17.37
C THR A 99 2.88 -9.15 -17.62
N HIS A 100 3.29 -10.37 -17.97
CA HIS A 100 2.40 -11.53 -18.12
C HIS A 100 1.72 -11.96 -16.80
N MET A 101 2.18 -11.49 -15.67
CA MET A 101 1.56 -11.74 -14.35
C MET A 101 0.37 -10.81 -14.07
N LEU A 102 0.18 -9.76 -14.89
CA LEU A 102 -0.97 -8.88 -14.72
C LEU A 102 -2.27 -9.64 -14.95
N ARG A 103 -3.07 -9.73 -13.93
CA ARG A 103 -4.38 -10.39 -13.98
C ARG A 103 -5.48 -9.35 -13.80
N ILE A 104 -6.21 -9.12 -14.88
CA ILE A 104 -7.44 -8.34 -14.86
C ILE A 104 -8.57 -9.31 -15.20
N PRO A 105 -9.42 -9.72 -14.24
CA PRO A 105 -10.57 -10.57 -14.51
C PRO A 105 -11.52 -9.87 -15.48
N ASN A 106 -12.34 -10.64 -16.17
CA ASN A 106 -13.43 -10.10 -16.95
C ASN A 106 -14.37 -9.34 -16.02
N ASP A 107 -14.64 -8.09 -16.37
CA ASP A 107 -15.60 -7.25 -15.67
C ASP A 107 -17.03 -7.61 -16.04
N GLU A 108 -17.94 -7.19 -15.18
CA GLU A 108 -19.37 -7.31 -15.43
C GLU A 108 -19.83 -6.33 -16.52
N PRO A 109 -20.92 -6.62 -17.25
CA PRO A 109 -21.51 -5.67 -18.17
C PRO A 109 -21.93 -4.37 -17.43
N PHE A 110 -21.84 -3.25 -18.13
CA PHE A 110 -22.27 -1.93 -17.66
C PHE A 110 -21.40 -1.26 -16.59
N VAL A 111 -20.21 -1.77 -16.28
CA VAL A 111 -19.25 -1.03 -15.47
C VAL A 111 -18.45 -0.05 -16.34
N PRO A 112 -18.04 1.09 -15.80
CA PRO A 112 -17.14 2.00 -16.50
C PRO A 112 -15.83 1.30 -16.83
N ALA A 113 -15.37 1.41 -18.07
CA ALA A 113 -14.13 0.76 -18.52
C ALA A 113 -13.12 1.80 -19.03
N VAL A 114 -11.85 1.55 -18.72
CA VAL A 114 -10.73 2.22 -19.37
C VAL A 114 -10.36 1.45 -20.63
N HIS A 115 -10.03 2.16 -21.69
CA HIS A 115 -9.60 1.60 -22.96
C HIS A 115 -8.15 2.01 -23.23
N ASP A 116 -7.25 1.06 -23.21
CA ASP A 116 -5.84 1.25 -23.56
C ASP A 116 -5.30 0.06 -24.37
N ALA A 117 -3.99 -0.06 -24.52
CA ALA A 117 -3.37 -1.15 -25.28
C ALA A 117 -3.64 -2.56 -24.72
N MET A 118 -4.06 -2.67 -23.46
CA MET A 118 -4.46 -3.94 -22.85
C MET A 118 -5.91 -4.33 -23.18
N GLY A 119 -6.64 -3.45 -23.88
CA GLY A 119 -8.06 -3.60 -24.16
C GLY A 119 -8.94 -2.92 -23.08
N PRO A 120 -10.26 -3.08 -23.16
CA PRO A 120 -11.17 -2.55 -22.16
C PRO A 120 -11.00 -3.30 -20.83
N HIS A 121 -10.87 -2.55 -19.73
CA HIS A 121 -10.85 -3.10 -18.37
C HIS A 121 -11.46 -2.12 -17.38
N SER A 122 -12.05 -2.63 -16.31
CA SER A 122 -12.60 -1.84 -15.23
C SER A 122 -11.63 -1.72 -14.07
N PHE A 123 -11.60 -0.55 -13.42
CA PHE A 123 -10.83 -0.38 -12.19
C PHE A 123 -11.41 -1.16 -11.01
N ASP A 124 -12.68 -1.56 -11.07
CA ASP A 124 -13.27 -2.41 -10.03
C ASP A 124 -12.59 -3.79 -9.93
N CYS A 125 -12.05 -4.29 -11.04
CA CYS A 125 -11.33 -5.57 -11.07
C CYS A 125 -9.82 -5.43 -11.33
N ALA A 126 -9.32 -4.28 -11.75
CA ALA A 126 -7.89 -4.07 -11.95
C ALA A 126 -7.14 -3.95 -10.60
N PRO A 127 -5.92 -4.51 -10.47
CA PRO A 127 -5.12 -4.45 -9.25
C PRO A 127 -4.43 -3.08 -9.11
N ILE A 128 -5.18 -2.04 -8.77
CA ILE A 128 -4.66 -0.67 -8.68
C ILE A 128 -3.69 -0.54 -7.51
N GLU A 129 -2.49 -0.04 -7.78
CA GLU A 129 -1.40 0.12 -6.80
C GLU A 129 -1.73 1.15 -5.70
N PHE A 130 -2.49 2.18 -6.02
CA PHE A 130 -2.96 3.19 -5.10
C PHE A 130 -4.39 3.63 -5.45
N PRO A 131 -5.41 2.86 -5.04
CA PRO A 131 -6.80 3.13 -5.37
C PRO A 131 -7.28 4.44 -4.74
N THR A 132 -8.03 5.22 -5.51
CA THR A 132 -8.65 6.48 -5.08
C THR A 132 -10.15 6.44 -5.26
N SER A 133 -10.89 7.28 -4.55
CA SER A 133 -12.34 7.32 -4.65
C SER A 133 -12.82 8.02 -5.92
N GLY A 134 -13.94 7.53 -6.50
CA GLY A 134 -14.65 8.22 -7.57
C GLY A 134 -14.22 7.87 -9.00
N VAL A 135 -13.37 6.84 -9.17
CA VAL A 135 -12.84 6.40 -10.47
C VAL A 135 -13.33 5.01 -10.88
N ALA A 136 -14.50 4.60 -10.38
CA ALA A 136 -15.07 3.27 -10.62
C ALA A 136 -14.26 2.10 -10.04
N ASP A 137 -13.40 2.34 -9.07
CA ASP A 137 -12.93 1.35 -8.12
C ASP A 137 -13.83 1.43 -6.87
N PHE A 138 -14.57 0.35 -6.59
CA PHE A 138 -15.54 0.31 -5.49
C PHE A 138 -14.99 -0.38 -4.24
N ARG A 139 -13.72 -0.82 -4.27
CA ARG A 139 -13.00 -1.34 -3.12
C ARG A 139 -12.62 -0.21 -2.17
N GLU A 140 -12.06 -0.57 -1.02
CA GLU A 140 -11.64 0.42 -0.04
C GLU A 140 -10.55 1.35 -0.59
N PRO A 141 -10.81 2.66 -0.75
CA PRO A 141 -9.85 3.56 -1.36
C PRO A 141 -8.69 3.89 -0.42
N ALA A 142 -7.48 3.97 -0.97
CA ALA A 142 -6.29 4.42 -0.26
C ALA A 142 -6.29 5.94 -0.02
N MET A 143 -7.00 6.71 -0.83
CA MET A 143 -7.18 8.14 -0.62
C MET A 143 -8.61 8.58 -0.89
N GLN A 144 -9.13 9.40 0.02
CA GLN A 144 -10.43 10.07 -0.10
C GLN A 144 -10.25 11.55 0.14
N VAL A 145 -10.73 12.35 -0.79
CA VAL A 145 -10.73 13.80 -0.71
C VAL A 145 -12.16 14.34 -0.83
N MET A 146 -12.35 15.60 -0.48
CA MET A 146 -13.56 16.32 -0.78
C MET A 146 -13.21 17.79 -1.01
N ASP A 147 -13.67 18.34 -2.11
CA ASP A 147 -13.53 19.76 -2.40
C ASP A 147 -14.59 20.60 -1.69
N ILE A 148 -14.53 21.93 -1.86
CA ILE A 148 -15.46 22.88 -1.27
C ILE A 148 -16.90 22.69 -1.77
N ASN A 149 -17.10 22.07 -2.94
CA ASN A 149 -18.42 21.83 -3.55
C ASN A 149 -18.96 20.43 -3.17
N GLY A 150 -18.23 19.67 -2.38
CA GLY A 150 -18.60 18.30 -1.98
C GLY A 150 -18.20 17.23 -3.00
N MET A 151 -17.42 17.55 -4.04
CA MET A 151 -16.93 16.58 -5.00
C MET A 151 -15.79 15.76 -4.37
N SER A 152 -15.87 14.43 -4.51
CA SER A 152 -14.94 13.49 -3.90
C SER A 152 -14.16 12.65 -4.92
N ALA A 153 -14.35 12.89 -6.21
CA ALA A 153 -13.56 12.20 -7.24
C ALA A 153 -12.10 12.63 -7.17
N CYS A 154 -11.20 11.65 -7.20
CA CYS A 154 -9.76 11.85 -7.17
C CYS A 154 -9.10 10.76 -8.02
N GLU A 155 -8.17 11.16 -8.85
CA GLU A 155 -7.39 10.26 -9.69
C GLU A 155 -5.92 10.27 -9.28
N CYS A 156 -5.18 9.22 -9.62
CA CYS A 156 -3.76 9.10 -9.30
C CYS A 156 -2.99 8.69 -10.56
N TYR A 157 -2.70 9.68 -11.40
CA TYR A 157 -1.98 9.45 -12.66
C TYR A 157 -0.47 9.60 -12.48
N TYR A 158 0.28 8.62 -12.98
CA TYR A 158 1.74 8.67 -13.04
C TYR A 158 2.24 9.90 -13.83
N LYS A 159 3.29 10.55 -13.29
CA LYS A 159 3.95 11.70 -13.89
C LYS A 159 5.43 11.44 -14.14
N ASP A 160 6.17 10.99 -13.13
CA ASP A 160 7.61 10.80 -13.16
C ASP A 160 8.06 9.94 -11.97
N TYR A 161 9.33 9.60 -11.89
CA TYR A 161 9.92 8.88 -10.77
C TYR A 161 11.33 9.36 -10.43
N ARG A 162 11.80 8.99 -9.25
CA ARG A 162 13.19 9.14 -8.82
C ARG A 162 13.63 7.94 -7.99
N ILE A 163 14.83 7.44 -8.30
CA ILE A 163 15.49 6.41 -7.48
C ILE A 163 16.68 7.06 -6.78
N SER A 164 16.83 6.83 -5.48
CA SER A 164 17.93 7.33 -4.66
C SER A 164 18.47 6.27 -3.71
N ASN A 165 19.72 6.39 -3.32
CA ASN A 165 20.30 5.55 -2.29
C ASN A 165 19.86 6.02 -0.90
N GLY A 166 19.82 5.07 0.04
CA GLY A 166 19.36 5.33 1.40
C GLY A 166 17.85 5.54 1.52
N LYS A 167 17.43 6.07 2.64
CA LYS A 167 16.04 6.42 2.92
C LYS A 167 15.91 7.90 3.27
N PRO A 168 15.12 8.70 2.53
CA PRO A 168 14.88 10.09 2.84
C PRO A 168 14.33 10.29 4.26
N LYS A 169 14.86 11.28 4.97
CA LYS A 169 14.32 11.65 6.30
C LYS A 169 12.95 12.26 6.14
N LEU A 170 12.05 11.84 7.00
CA LEU A 170 10.66 12.27 7.01
C LEU A 170 10.42 13.12 8.26
N LYS A 171 9.80 14.30 8.09
CA LYS A 171 9.60 15.24 9.21
C LYS A 171 8.41 14.84 10.07
N GLY A 172 8.59 14.87 11.38
CA GLY A 172 7.51 14.97 12.36
C GLY A 172 6.78 13.69 12.72
N LEU A 173 7.21 12.52 12.21
CA LEU A 173 6.59 11.22 12.50
C LEU A 173 7.66 10.15 12.77
N PRO A 174 7.34 9.12 13.56
CA PRO A 174 8.18 7.95 13.64
C PRO A 174 8.42 7.38 12.24
N ALA A 175 9.64 6.98 11.94
CA ALA A 175 10.02 6.44 10.64
C ALA A 175 11.17 5.45 10.79
N THR A 176 11.27 4.50 9.86
CA THR A 176 12.51 3.76 9.67
C THR A 176 13.56 4.69 9.07
N TYR A 177 14.81 4.36 9.27
CA TYR A 177 15.96 5.08 8.70
C TYR A 177 16.96 4.07 8.12
N ALA A 178 17.74 4.51 7.16
CA ALA A 178 18.83 3.76 6.56
C ALA A 178 19.94 4.69 6.10
N ALA A 179 21.17 4.21 6.13
CA ALA A 179 22.29 4.82 5.43
C ALA A 179 22.19 4.56 3.90
N ASP A 180 23.03 5.23 3.13
CA ASP A 180 22.98 5.18 1.66
C ASP A 180 23.29 3.79 1.08
N ASP A 181 23.96 2.94 1.83
CA ASP A 181 24.30 1.56 1.43
C ASP A 181 23.38 0.49 2.00
N GLU A 182 22.42 0.87 2.84
CA GLU A 182 21.53 -0.07 3.53
C GLU A 182 20.17 -0.22 2.83
N ALA A 183 19.76 0.80 2.07
CA ALA A 183 18.49 0.81 1.35
C ALA A 183 18.58 1.58 0.03
N GLN A 184 17.59 1.37 -0.84
CA GLN A 184 17.25 2.24 -1.97
C GLN A 184 15.82 2.70 -1.86
N THR A 185 15.53 3.92 -2.32
CA THR A 185 14.18 4.48 -2.31
C THR A 185 13.75 4.86 -3.71
N LEU A 186 12.58 4.36 -4.10
CA LEU A 186 11.81 4.82 -5.25
C LEU A 186 10.77 5.83 -4.79
N GLU A 187 10.73 6.98 -5.42
CA GLU A 187 9.66 7.95 -5.33
C GLU A 187 8.92 7.98 -6.67
N VAL A 188 7.65 7.67 -6.67
CA VAL A 188 6.78 7.75 -7.85
C VAL A 188 5.92 8.99 -7.70
N PHE A 189 6.07 9.92 -8.61
CA PHE A 189 5.31 11.17 -8.64
C PHE A 189 4.05 10.98 -9.46
N CYS A 190 2.93 11.22 -8.81
CA CYS A 190 1.59 11.17 -9.42
C CYS A 190 0.88 12.50 -9.20
N TYR A 191 -0.21 12.69 -9.92
CA TYR A 191 -1.02 13.88 -9.79
C TYR A 191 -2.51 13.57 -10.01
N ASP A 192 -3.34 14.39 -9.39
CA ASP A 192 -4.77 14.42 -9.63
C ASP A 192 -5.13 15.70 -10.42
N PRO A 193 -5.61 15.56 -11.67
CA PRO A 193 -5.92 16.73 -12.51
C PRO A 193 -7.14 17.53 -12.02
N HIS A 194 -8.02 16.92 -11.23
CA HIS A 194 -9.25 17.55 -10.77
C HIS A 194 -9.01 18.48 -9.58
N SER A 195 -8.28 18.01 -8.60
CA SER A 195 -8.03 18.76 -7.36
C SER A 195 -6.72 19.54 -7.36
N GLY A 196 -5.82 19.26 -8.30
CA GLY A 196 -4.47 19.84 -8.32
C GLY A 196 -3.55 19.27 -7.22
N LEU A 197 -3.85 18.08 -6.74
CA LEU A 197 -3.00 17.40 -5.76
C LEU A 197 -1.83 16.71 -6.44
N ASP A 198 -0.61 16.93 -5.91
CA ASP A 198 0.55 16.10 -6.21
C ASP A 198 0.66 14.99 -5.14
N ILE A 199 0.79 13.75 -5.61
CA ILE A 199 0.85 12.56 -4.78
C ILE A 199 2.20 11.91 -5.01
N THR A 200 2.98 11.67 -3.95
CA THR A 200 4.24 10.94 -4.05
C THR A 200 4.12 9.61 -3.30
N LEU A 201 4.23 8.52 -4.03
CA LEU A 201 4.31 7.18 -3.46
C LEU A 201 5.79 6.84 -3.25
N MET A 202 6.17 6.53 -2.02
CA MET A 202 7.55 6.23 -1.67
C MET A 202 7.70 4.78 -1.23
N TYR A 203 8.69 4.10 -1.81
CA TYR A 203 9.04 2.71 -1.55
C TYR A 203 10.50 2.65 -1.16
N SER A 204 10.83 2.32 0.09
CA SER A 204 12.22 2.09 0.47
C SER A 204 12.46 0.61 0.69
N VAL A 205 13.39 0.05 -0.06
CA VAL A 205 13.74 -1.37 -0.05
C VAL A 205 14.95 -1.58 0.83
N PHE A 206 14.84 -2.49 1.78
CA PHE A 206 15.90 -2.93 2.70
C PHE A 206 16.29 -4.38 2.36
N PRO A 207 17.23 -4.61 1.43
CA PRO A 207 17.45 -5.92 0.85
C PRO A 207 17.80 -7.01 1.87
N LYS A 208 18.67 -6.69 2.83
CA LYS A 208 19.16 -7.62 3.85
C LYS A 208 18.09 -8.08 4.84
N PHE A 209 17.05 -7.25 5.03
CA PHE A 209 15.99 -7.51 6.01
C PHE A 209 14.73 -8.09 5.41
N ASP A 210 14.69 -8.22 4.08
CA ASP A 210 13.49 -8.61 3.35
C ASP A 210 12.28 -7.70 3.66
N VAL A 211 12.54 -6.39 3.67
CA VAL A 211 11.60 -5.36 4.07
C VAL A 211 11.46 -4.32 2.98
N ILE A 212 10.22 -3.95 2.67
CA ILE A 212 9.86 -2.77 1.88
C ILE A 212 9.02 -1.85 2.77
N THR A 213 9.44 -0.60 2.92
CA THR A 213 8.62 0.40 3.61
C THR A 213 7.88 1.27 2.61
N ARG A 214 6.62 1.55 2.89
CA ARG A 214 5.79 2.41 2.05
C ARG A 214 5.36 3.65 2.80
N SER A 215 5.32 4.78 2.10
CA SER A 215 4.78 6.03 2.59
C SER A 215 4.18 6.85 1.46
N VAL A 216 3.21 7.69 1.80
CA VAL A 216 2.53 8.56 0.84
C VAL A 216 2.66 10.00 1.31
N LYS A 217 3.00 10.89 0.40
CA LYS A 217 3.03 12.33 0.60
C LYS A 217 2.03 12.97 -0.35
N VAL A 218 1.18 13.85 0.16
CA VAL A 218 0.22 14.62 -0.64
C VAL A 218 0.51 16.10 -0.44
N GLU A 219 0.58 16.84 -1.54
CA GLU A 219 0.76 18.29 -1.59
C GLU A 219 -0.37 18.92 -2.39
N ASN A 220 -1.04 19.90 -1.80
CA ASN A 220 -2.06 20.67 -2.51
C ASN A 220 -1.39 21.84 -3.24
N ASN A 221 -1.23 21.70 -4.54
CA ASN A 221 -0.74 22.74 -5.44
C ASN A 221 -1.89 23.41 -6.24
N GLY A 222 -3.14 22.95 -6.00
CA GLY A 222 -4.34 23.59 -6.55
C GLY A 222 -4.67 24.92 -5.87
N LEU A 223 -5.63 25.63 -6.44
CA LEU A 223 -6.09 26.94 -5.94
C LEU A 223 -7.08 26.82 -4.79
N ALA A 224 -7.83 25.72 -4.71
CA ALA A 224 -8.88 25.50 -3.73
C ALA A 224 -8.37 24.69 -2.51
N ALA A 225 -9.01 24.91 -1.37
CA ALA A 225 -8.82 24.04 -0.21
C ALA A 225 -9.46 22.66 -0.47
N ILE A 226 -8.76 21.61 -0.11
CA ILE A 226 -9.22 20.22 -0.21
C ILE A 226 -9.26 19.62 1.19
N ASP A 227 -10.35 18.97 1.53
CA ASP A 227 -10.51 18.18 2.74
C ASP A 227 -9.97 16.77 2.48
N LEU A 228 -8.82 16.43 3.06
CA LEU A 228 -8.24 15.08 2.99
C LEU A 228 -8.89 14.21 4.06
N ARG A 229 -9.90 13.44 3.70
CA ARG A 229 -10.71 12.62 4.62
C ARG A 229 -10.03 11.33 5.00
N ARG A 230 -9.29 10.74 4.08
CA ARG A 230 -8.52 9.51 4.30
C ARG A 230 -7.25 9.53 3.49
N ILE A 231 -6.20 9.01 4.07
CA ILE A 231 -4.99 8.62 3.38
C ILE A 231 -4.42 7.36 4.01
N ILE A 232 -4.14 6.38 3.18
CA ILE A 232 -3.60 5.08 3.53
C ILE A 232 -2.19 5.00 2.97
N SER A 233 -1.26 4.48 3.74
CA SER A 233 0.15 4.42 3.34
C SER A 233 0.41 3.35 2.29
N MET A 234 -0.48 2.36 2.19
CA MET A 234 -0.30 1.20 1.34
C MET A 234 -1.65 0.59 0.97
N SER A 235 -1.79 0.20 -0.28
CA SER A 235 -2.73 -0.81 -0.77
C SER A 235 -1.93 -1.91 -1.45
N LEU A 236 -2.39 -3.14 -1.37
CA LEU A 236 -1.72 -4.28 -1.97
C LEU A 236 -2.75 -5.34 -2.34
N ASP A 237 -2.79 -5.73 -3.60
CA ASP A 237 -3.58 -6.86 -4.07
C ASP A 237 -2.74 -8.14 -4.02
N LEU A 238 -3.30 -9.21 -3.48
CA LEU A 238 -2.69 -10.54 -3.49
C LEU A 238 -3.51 -11.47 -4.38
N ASP A 239 -2.82 -12.38 -5.06
CA ASP A 239 -3.43 -13.30 -6.04
C ASP A 239 -4.36 -14.35 -5.42
N ARG A 240 -4.30 -14.51 -4.10
CA ARG A 240 -5.02 -15.56 -3.35
C ARG A 240 -5.91 -14.92 -2.29
N MET A 241 -7.01 -15.59 -1.99
CA MET A 241 -7.92 -15.18 -0.91
C MET A 241 -7.94 -16.17 0.27
N ASP A 242 -7.26 -17.31 0.14
CA ASP A 242 -7.25 -18.42 1.10
C ASP A 242 -6.12 -18.27 2.15
N TYR A 243 -6.01 -17.09 2.76
CA TYR A 243 -5.07 -16.85 3.86
C TYR A 243 -5.74 -16.97 5.23
N ASP A 244 -4.91 -17.27 6.24
CA ASP A 244 -5.24 -16.94 7.61
C ASP A 244 -4.71 -15.55 7.97
N MET A 245 -5.50 -14.79 8.70
CA MET A 245 -5.06 -13.52 9.29
C MET A 245 -4.64 -13.76 10.74
N ILE A 246 -3.42 -13.31 11.07
CA ILE A 246 -2.89 -13.33 12.43
C ILE A 246 -2.92 -11.91 12.97
N THR A 247 -3.53 -11.71 14.13
CA THR A 247 -3.62 -10.43 14.83
C THR A 247 -3.13 -10.53 16.25
N LEU A 248 -2.74 -9.40 16.83
CA LEU A 248 -2.32 -9.28 18.23
C LEU A 248 -3.32 -8.37 18.96
N HIS A 249 -4.08 -8.92 19.87
CA HIS A 249 -5.12 -8.20 20.60
C HIS A 249 -4.97 -8.36 22.12
N GLY A 250 -5.75 -7.65 22.88
CA GLY A 250 -5.74 -7.81 24.33
C GLY A 250 -6.38 -6.67 25.11
N THR A 251 -6.01 -6.63 26.36
CA THR A 251 -6.40 -5.59 27.31
C THR A 251 -5.20 -5.20 28.15
N TRP A 252 -5.33 -4.18 29.00
CA TRP A 252 -4.30 -3.86 29.99
C TRP A 252 -3.93 -5.09 30.84
N ALA A 253 -2.63 -5.34 31.02
CA ALA A 253 -2.05 -6.51 31.67
C ALA A 253 -2.37 -7.87 30.99
N ARG A 254 -2.91 -7.86 29.78
CA ARG A 254 -3.18 -9.04 28.94
C ARG A 254 -3.02 -8.67 27.46
N GLU A 255 -1.89 -8.08 27.11
CA GLU A 255 -1.60 -7.60 25.77
C GLU A 255 -1.08 -8.72 24.88
N ARG A 256 -1.21 -8.53 23.56
CA ARG A 256 -0.58 -9.34 22.51
C ARG A 256 -0.99 -10.81 22.50
N HIS A 257 -2.23 -11.10 22.83
CA HIS A 257 -2.75 -12.43 22.54
C HIS A 257 -2.80 -12.65 21.05
N VAL A 258 -2.17 -13.73 20.60
CA VAL A 258 -2.19 -14.13 19.21
C VAL A 258 -3.54 -14.71 18.88
N GLN A 259 -4.18 -14.18 17.84
CA GLN A 259 -5.37 -14.75 17.23
C GLN A 259 -5.07 -15.04 15.77
N ARG A 260 -5.45 -16.24 15.31
CA ARG A 260 -5.35 -16.68 13.94
C ARG A 260 -6.72 -17.15 13.47
N PHE A 261 -7.18 -16.65 12.33
CA PHE A 261 -8.47 -17.00 11.74
C PHE A 261 -8.44 -16.89 10.21
N PRO A 262 -9.21 -17.73 9.50
CA PRO A 262 -9.28 -17.65 8.06
C PRO A 262 -9.91 -16.34 7.59
N VAL A 263 -9.33 -15.74 6.57
CA VAL A 263 -9.90 -14.57 5.89
C VAL A 263 -11.21 -14.96 5.23
N ARG A 264 -12.21 -14.08 5.32
CA ARG A 264 -13.57 -14.30 4.81
C ARG A 264 -13.93 -13.23 3.80
N PHE A 265 -14.97 -13.49 3.01
CA PHE A 265 -15.58 -12.49 2.13
C PHE A 265 -15.97 -11.23 2.92
N GLY A 266 -15.70 -10.05 2.34
CA GLY A 266 -15.88 -8.77 3.01
C GLY A 266 -14.63 -8.30 3.76
N LYS A 267 -14.79 -7.43 4.74
CA LYS A 267 -13.68 -6.72 5.42
C LYS A 267 -13.39 -7.31 6.79
N GLN A 268 -12.13 -7.58 7.07
CA GLN A 268 -11.60 -7.90 8.39
C GLN A 268 -10.55 -6.83 8.74
N SER A 269 -10.65 -6.28 9.94
CA SER A 269 -9.80 -5.14 10.33
C SER A 269 -9.25 -5.23 11.74
N ILE A 270 -8.15 -4.50 11.94
CA ILE A 270 -7.64 -4.07 13.24
C ILE A 270 -7.57 -2.56 13.25
N ASP A 271 -7.91 -1.93 14.35
CA ASP A 271 -7.96 -0.46 14.42
C ASP A 271 -7.75 0.10 15.83
N SER A 272 -7.56 1.40 15.89
CA SER A 272 -7.68 2.19 17.11
C SER A 272 -8.17 3.59 16.78
N ASN A 273 -9.23 4.00 17.45
CA ASN A 273 -9.78 5.37 17.39
C ASN A 273 -9.50 6.16 18.68
N ARG A 274 -8.51 5.74 19.47
CA ARG A 274 -8.20 6.31 20.79
C ARG A 274 -7.23 7.51 20.73
N GLY A 275 -6.77 7.92 19.54
CA GLY A 275 -5.67 8.88 19.41
C GLY A 275 -4.28 8.27 19.67
N ALA A 276 -4.23 6.99 20.01
CA ALA A 276 -3.03 6.21 20.19
C ALA A 276 -3.26 4.77 19.74
N THR A 277 -2.19 4.06 19.35
CA THR A 277 -2.23 2.61 19.24
C THR A 277 -2.57 2.04 20.61
N SER A 278 -3.45 1.04 20.68
CA SER A 278 -3.91 0.51 21.95
C SER A 278 -3.51 -0.94 22.16
N HIS A 279 -3.69 -1.42 23.37
CA HIS A 279 -3.53 -2.83 23.68
C HIS A 279 -4.71 -3.69 23.18
N ALA A 280 -5.82 -3.06 22.74
CA ALA A 280 -6.94 -3.78 22.12
C ALA A 280 -6.52 -4.41 20.79
N HIS A 281 -5.85 -3.63 19.94
CA HIS A 281 -5.19 -4.12 18.74
C HIS A 281 -3.79 -3.50 18.63
N ASN A 282 -2.77 -4.32 18.40
CA ASN A 282 -1.48 -3.81 17.99
C ASN A 282 -1.54 -3.37 16.51
N ASN A 283 -0.71 -2.44 16.14
CA ASN A 283 -0.56 -1.94 14.77
C ASN A 283 0.23 -2.92 13.86
N PHE A 284 -0.06 -4.20 13.99
CA PHE A 284 0.55 -5.30 13.25
C PHE A 284 -0.50 -6.38 12.95
N PHE A 285 -0.45 -6.93 11.74
CA PHE A 285 -1.06 -8.21 11.40
C PHE A 285 -0.21 -8.97 10.39
N ALA A 286 -0.47 -10.24 10.22
CA ALA A 286 0.11 -11.03 9.15
C ALA A 286 -0.96 -11.82 8.41
N LEU A 287 -0.70 -12.09 7.13
CA LEU A 287 -1.40 -13.07 6.34
C LEU A 287 -0.48 -14.27 6.12
N CYS A 288 -0.97 -15.47 6.31
CA CYS A 288 -0.16 -16.65 6.11
C CYS A 288 -0.97 -17.80 5.49
N ASP A 289 -0.28 -18.75 4.89
CA ASP A 289 -0.89 -19.99 4.45
C ASP A 289 -1.57 -20.71 5.63
N HIS A 290 -2.70 -21.41 5.38
CA HIS A 290 -3.38 -22.17 6.42
C HIS A 290 -2.48 -23.22 7.09
N THR A 291 -1.49 -23.74 6.35
CA THR A 291 -0.53 -24.75 6.82
C THR A 291 0.75 -24.14 7.40
N ALA A 292 0.88 -22.81 7.37
CA ALA A 292 2.07 -22.15 7.87
C ALA A 292 2.24 -22.34 9.39
N THR A 293 3.48 -22.61 9.79
CA THR A 293 3.94 -22.72 11.18
C THR A 293 5.06 -21.71 11.42
N GLU A 294 5.69 -21.73 12.59
CA GLU A 294 6.86 -20.90 12.88
C GLU A 294 8.07 -21.26 12.02
N ASP A 295 8.16 -22.50 11.54
CA ASP A 295 9.29 -23.03 10.80
C ASP A 295 9.01 -23.28 9.30
N PHE A 296 7.76 -23.20 8.88
CA PHE A 296 7.37 -23.59 7.52
C PHE A 296 6.21 -22.73 7.02
N GLY A 297 6.20 -22.53 5.68
CA GLY A 297 5.10 -21.87 4.96
C GLY A 297 5.42 -20.42 4.61
N GLU A 298 4.45 -19.77 3.99
CA GLU A 298 4.50 -18.39 3.52
C GLU A 298 3.74 -17.48 4.47
N ALA A 299 4.32 -16.33 4.79
CA ALA A 299 3.65 -15.30 5.58
C ALA A 299 4.06 -13.90 5.14
N TYR A 300 3.08 -13.00 5.06
CA TYR A 300 3.24 -11.58 4.79
C TYR A 300 2.95 -10.80 6.07
N GLY A 301 3.93 -10.11 6.60
CA GLY A 301 3.78 -9.28 7.81
C GLY A 301 3.60 -7.81 7.46
N PHE A 302 2.67 -7.16 8.15
CA PHE A 302 2.32 -5.75 7.95
C PHE A 302 2.40 -5.01 9.27
N ALA A 303 3.23 -3.97 9.33
CA ALA A 303 3.39 -3.15 10.52
C ALA A 303 3.28 -1.67 10.18
N LEU A 304 2.43 -0.93 10.91
CA LEU A 304 2.34 0.51 10.79
C LEU A 304 3.33 1.19 11.74
N VAL A 305 4.26 1.98 11.19
CA VAL A 305 5.20 2.78 12.00
C VAL A 305 4.53 4.08 12.42
N TYR A 306 3.58 3.97 13.32
CA TYR A 306 2.85 5.09 13.88
C TYR A 306 2.20 4.71 15.22
N SER A 307 2.10 5.66 16.13
CA SER A 307 1.57 5.43 17.48
C SER A 307 0.21 6.08 17.75
N GLY A 308 -0.41 6.68 16.73
CA GLY A 308 -1.74 7.30 16.83
C GLY A 308 -2.87 6.35 16.45
N SER A 309 -4.04 6.91 16.17
CA SER A 309 -5.17 6.15 15.61
C SER A 309 -4.80 5.53 14.28
N PHE A 310 -5.24 4.31 14.03
CA PHE A 310 -4.91 3.55 12.83
C PHE A 310 -6.04 2.64 12.39
N LEU A 311 -5.98 2.23 11.13
CA LEU A 311 -6.81 1.19 10.55
C LEU A 311 -5.92 0.31 9.67
N GLY A 312 -5.94 -0.99 9.91
CA GLY A 312 -5.41 -2.02 9.03
C GLY A 312 -6.54 -2.97 8.65
N MET A 313 -6.67 -3.30 7.37
CA MET A 313 -7.73 -4.21 6.94
C MET A 313 -7.29 -5.13 5.81
N VAL A 314 -8.01 -6.23 5.71
CA VAL A 314 -8.00 -7.16 4.60
C VAL A 314 -9.42 -7.21 4.04
N GLU A 315 -9.55 -7.03 2.73
CA GLU A 315 -10.83 -7.10 2.02
C GLU A 315 -10.79 -8.23 1.00
N VAL A 316 -11.81 -9.08 1.00
CA VAL A 316 -12.08 -10.05 -0.06
C VAL A 316 -13.30 -9.58 -0.82
N GLY A 317 -13.09 -9.15 -2.04
CA GLY A 317 -14.14 -8.61 -2.91
C GLY A 317 -14.82 -9.67 -3.78
N GLN A 318 -15.78 -9.20 -4.59
CA GLN A 318 -16.60 -10.05 -5.47
C GLN A 318 -15.79 -10.76 -6.58
N TYR A 319 -14.63 -10.24 -6.96
CA TYR A 319 -13.73 -10.83 -7.95
C TYR A 319 -12.69 -11.77 -7.34
N GLU A 320 -12.92 -12.23 -6.10
CA GLU A 320 -12.04 -13.15 -5.37
C GLU A 320 -10.61 -12.61 -5.21
N LYS A 321 -10.51 -11.28 -5.04
CA LYS A 321 -9.26 -10.55 -4.79
C LYS A 321 -9.20 -10.00 -3.39
#